data_5202e1e430c916fe40f6227aea89e11d
#
_entry.id   5202e1e430c916fe40f6227aea89e11d
#
_cell.length_a   1.000
_cell.length_b   1.000
_cell.length_c   1.000
_cell.angle_alpha   90.00
_cell.angle_beta   90.00
_cell.angle_gamma   90.00
#
_symmetry.space_group_name_H-M   'P 1'
#
loop_
_entity.id
_entity.type
_entity.pdbx_description
1 polymer ?
#
loop_
_entity_poly.entity_id
_entity_poly.type
_entity_poly.pdbx_seq_one_letter_code
_entity_poly.pdbx_strand_id
1 'polypeptide(L)'
;MNTATLQTAPTQQRRARLIMVSDANNNKFYNMNALSDGTFSVEYGRVGSRAATATYDLAHWEKKYREKIRKGYTDVSYLFADKREEINLCTTGNVWIDGLMNRLQGYARSSVLANYLVGSDEVTAAQIAEAQGLINEVITDYELGQTREALNRQLIRLYAIIPRRMTNVRNHLVQPDSDEAVIRNMLAMEQATLDVMVGQVQMNHNTSDAKPVNVCEKLGLEIRVVEDATVMAQIRAKMQHHAKKMVRVFEVTHRQHRRRFQNHLHTATNQKTELLWHGSRNENWLSILGNGLVLRPANAIITGKMFGYGLYFADHFQKSLNYSSLSGAFWTGGRADRGYLALYEVHTGNALTIRQHKPWCYKLDAEKLKSRGLLRRQYDSVFAKGGADLVNNEFIVYNEAQSTIKYLIEVAH
;
A
#
# COMPACT_ATOMS: atom_id res chain seq x y z
N MET A 1 39.59 -37.80 28.04
CA MET A 1 39.08 -38.00 26.67
C MET A 1 37.75 -37.30 26.59
N ASN A 2 37.72 -36.08 26.05
CA ASN A 2 36.47 -35.32 25.86
C ASN A 2 35.96 -35.62 24.46
N THR A 3 34.90 -36.35 24.36
CA THR A 3 34.13 -36.52 23.11
C THR A 3 33.26 -35.28 22.88
N ALA A 4 33.76 -34.40 22.04
CA ALA A 4 32.98 -33.28 21.53
C ALA A 4 31.88 -33.84 20.60
N THR A 5 30.62 -33.73 21.02
CA THR A 5 29.45 -34.01 20.19
C THR A 5 29.35 -32.91 19.16
N LEU A 6 29.63 -33.20 17.90
CA LEU A 6 29.37 -32.34 16.77
C LEU A 6 27.84 -32.14 16.67
N GLN A 7 27.36 -30.97 17.07
CA GLN A 7 26.01 -30.53 16.72
C GLN A 7 25.97 -30.32 15.20
N THR A 8 25.34 -31.26 14.49
CA THR A 8 24.99 -31.08 13.09
C THR A 8 24.01 -29.91 12.96
N ALA A 9 24.40 -28.88 12.19
CA ALA A 9 23.52 -27.78 11.82
C ALA A 9 22.20 -28.35 11.22
N PRO A 10 21.05 -27.73 11.49
CA PRO A 10 19.78 -28.22 10.96
C PRO A 10 19.85 -28.19 9.43
N THR A 11 19.72 -29.35 8.83
CA THR A 11 19.67 -29.54 7.38
C THR A 11 18.45 -28.79 6.88
N GLN A 12 18.66 -27.69 6.16
CA GLN A 12 17.57 -26.90 5.57
C GLN A 12 16.73 -27.82 4.68
N GLN A 13 15.49 -28.06 5.08
CA GLN A 13 14.58 -28.99 4.42
C GLN A 13 14.34 -28.49 2.99
N ARG A 14 14.66 -29.28 1.98
CA ARG A 14 14.53 -28.92 0.56
C ARG A 14 13.06 -28.62 0.26
N ARG A 15 12.77 -27.42 -0.28
CA ARG A 15 11.43 -26.95 -0.64
C ARG A 15 11.44 -26.33 -2.03
N ALA A 16 10.32 -26.42 -2.76
CA ALA A 16 10.10 -25.69 -3.99
C ALA A 16 8.65 -25.18 -4.06
N ARG A 17 8.47 -23.92 -4.43
CA ARG A 17 7.17 -23.30 -4.68
C ARG A 17 7.11 -22.85 -6.12
N LEU A 18 6.24 -23.49 -6.88
CA LEU A 18 6.09 -23.25 -8.32
C LEU A 18 4.72 -22.68 -8.60
N ILE A 19 4.66 -21.59 -9.36
CA ILE A 19 3.42 -20.90 -9.73
C ILE A 19 3.32 -20.80 -11.23
N MET A 20 2.11 -20.97 -11.76
CA MET A 20 1.77 -20.80 -13.16
C MET A 20 0.61 -19.83 -13.29
N VAL A 21 0.89 -18.64 -13.82
CA VAL A 21 -0.12 -17.66 -14.21
C VAL A 21 -0.01 -17.45 -15.73
N SER A 22 -1.13 -17.46 -16.46
CA SER A 22 -1.15 -17.18 -17.88
C SER A 22 -2.48 -16.58 -18.35
N ASP A 23 -2.47 -15.92 -19.52
CA ASP A 23 -3.61 -15.38 -20.25
C ASP A 23 -4.63 -16.44 -20.67
N ALA A 24 -4.21 -17.71 -20.78
CA ALA A 24 -5.08 -18.87 -20.97
C ALA A 24 -5.86 -19.24 -19.70
N ASN A 25 -6.00 -18.31 -18.76
CA ASN A 25 -6.71 -18.48 -17.47
C ASN A 25 -6.07 -19.54 -16.56
N ASN A 26 -4.76 -19.77 -16.64
CA ASN A 26 -4.08 -20.58 -15.64
C ASN A 26 -3.72 -19.70 -14.44
N ASN A 27 -4.09 -20.15 -13.25
CA ASN A 27 -3.65 -19.64 -11.97
C ASN A 27 -3.51 -20.84 -11.05
N LYS A 28 -2.33 -21.47 -11.07
CA LYS A 28 -2.06 -22.78 -10.44
C LYS A 28 -0.79 -22.71 -9.62
N PHE A 29 -0.75 -23.50 -8.56
CA PHE A 29 0.43 -23.69 -7.73
C PHE A 29 0.83 -25.17 -7.64
N TYR A 30 2.10 -25.39 -7.33
CA TYR A 30 2.67 -26.71 -7.10
C TYR A 30 3.80 -26.57 -6.07
N ASN A 31 3.50 -26.87 -4.82
CA ASN A 31 4.43 -26.78 -3.69
C ASN A 31 5.05 -28.15 -3.44
N MET A 32 6.35 -28.22 -3.28
CA MET A 32 7.10 -29.44 -2.99
C MET A 32 7.82 -29.28 -1.66
N ASN A 33 7.71 -30.25 -0.74
CA ASN A 33 8.39 -30.25 0.56
C ASN A 33 9.04 -31.60 0.80
N ALA A 34 10.36 -31.63 0.93
CA ALA A 34 11.07 -32.86 1.32
C ALA A 34 10.75 -33.21 2.78
N LEU A 35 10.54 -34.51 3.05
CA LEU A 35 10.26 -35.04 4.35
C LEU A 35 11.49 -35.82 4.87
N SER A 36 11.53 -36.05 6.17
CA SER A 36 12.65 -36.75 6.83
C SER A 36 12.73 -38.26 6.57
N ASP A 37 11.68 -38.83 5.99
CA ASP A 37 11.52 -40.23 5.69
C ASP A 37 12.01 -40.66 4.31
N GLY A 38 12.72 -39.77 3.58
CA GLY A 38 13.19 -40.06 2.21
C GLY A 38 12.13 -39.85 1.14
N THR A 39 10.99 -39.26 1.50
CA THR A 39 9.92 -38.88 0.56
C THR A 39 9.80 -37.37 0.44
N PHE A 40 8.94 -36.89 -0.47
CA PHE A 40 8.49 -35.51 -0.49
C PHE A 40 6.99 -35.43 -0.74
N SER A 41 6.34 -34.50 -0.03
CA SER A 41 4.95 -34.15 -0.28
C SER A 41 4.83 -33.09 -1.36
N VAL A 42 3.77 -33.16 -2.13
CA VAL A 42 3.35 -32.09 -3.04
C VAL A 42 1.93 -31.66 -2.70
N GLU A 43 1.71 -30.38 -2.75
CA GLU A 43 0.40 -29.75 -2.65
C GLU A 43 0.19 -28.94 -3.93
N TYR A 44 -0.90 -29.15 -4.66
CA TYR A 44 -1.12 -28.51 -5.95
C TYR A 44 -2.59 -28.28 -6.23
N GLY A 45 -2.84 -27.34 -7.10
CA GLY A 45 -4.21 -27.01 -7.52
C GLY A 45 -4.31 -25.66 -8.23
N ARG A 46 -5.56 -25.24 -8.45
CA ARG A 46 -5.86 -23.88 -8.84
C ARG A 46 -5.84 -22.99 -7.59
N VAL A 47 -5.26 -21.82 -7.74
CA VAL A 47 -5.25 -20.78 -6.72
C VAL A 47 -6.68 -20.47 -6.24
N GLY A 48 -6.92 -20.55 -4.91
CA GLY A 48 -8.25 -20.32 -4.32
C GLY A 48 -9.20 -21.52 -4.33
N SER A 49 -8.77 -22.68 -4.87
CA SER A 49 -9.53 -23.92 -4.82
C SER A 49 -8.92 -24.89 -3.78
N ARG A 50 -9.65 -25.93 -3.42
CA ARG A 50 -9.12 -26.98 -2.54
C ARG A 50 -7.89 -27.61 -3.20
N ALA A 51 -6.79 -27.68 -2.46
CA ALA A 51 -5.57 -28.31 -2.92
C ALA A 51 -5.71 -29.83 -2.97
N ALA A 52 -5.07 -30.44 -3.96
CA ALA A 52 -4.79 -31.86 -3.98
C ALA A 52 -3.38 -32.13 -3.41
N THR A 53 -3.19 -33.25 -2.75
CA THR A 53 -1.92 -33.66 -2.18
C THR A 53 -1.47 -35.01 -2.76
N ALA A 54 -0.17 -35.21 -2.84
CA ALA A 54 0.44 -36.50 -3.20
C ALA A 54 1.82 -36.59 -2.53
N THR A 55 2.30 -37.82 -2.33
CA THR A 55 3.64 -38.09 -1.80
C THR A 55 4.41 -38.92 -2.81
N TYR A 56 5.70 -38.67 -2.97
CA TYR A 56 6.59 -39.30 -3.89
C TYR A 56 7.93 -39.62 -3.22
N ASP A 57 8.64 -40.64 -3.70
CA ASP A 57 10.03 -40.88 -3.34
C ASP A 57 10.92 -39.69 -3.72
N LEU A 58 11.85 -39.30 -2.85
CA LEU A 58 12.74 -38.15 -3.01
C LEU A 58 13.59 -38.23 -4.29
N ALA A 59 13.91 -39.46 -4.77
CA ALA A 59 14.60 -39.68 -6.03
C ALA A 59 13.85 -39.09 -7.25
N HIS A 60 12.53 -38.93 -7.15
CA HIS A 60 11.70 -38.34 -8.19
C HIS A 60 11.62 -36.83 -8.17
N TRP A 61 12.26 -36.13 -7.21
CA TRP A 61 12.18 -34.67 -7.03
C TRP A 61 12.52 -33.92 -8.31
N GLU A 62 13.73 -34.16 -8.86
CA GLU A 62 14.21 -33.43 -10.04
C GLU A 62 13.33 -33.67 -11.28
N LYS A 63 12.84 -34.90 -11.43
CA LYS A 63 11.95 -35.25 -12.55
C LYS A 63 10.64 -34.45 -12.47
N LYS A 64 10.01 -34.40 -11.28
CA LYS A 64 8.76 -33.67 -11.04
C LYS A 64 8.94 -32.16 -11.17
N TYR A 65 10.02 -31.63 -10.59
CA TYR A 65 10.35 -30.19 -10.69
C TYR A 65 10.51 -29.78 -12.17
N ARG A 66 11.38 -30.44 -12.93
CA ARG A 66 11.61 -30.12 -14.35
C ARG A 66 10.37 -30.31 -15.22
N GLU A 67 9.51 -31.28 -14.89
CA GLU A 67 8.23 -31.46 -15.57
C GLU A 67 7.35 -30.21 -15.43
N LYS A 68 7.28 -29.61 -14.22
CA LYS A 68 6.49 -28.42 -13.96
C LYS A 68 7.09 -27.18 -14.64
N ILE A 69 8.39 -26.97 -14.56
CA ILE A 69 9.07 -25.89 -15.28
C ILE A 69 8.78 -25.96 -16.78
N ARG A 70 8.88 -27.15 -17.40
CA ARG A 70 8.54 -27.34 -18.82
C ARG A 70 7.07 -27.05 -19.15
N LYS A 71 6.17 -27.21 -18.18
CA LYS A 71 4.74 -26.84 -18.31
C LYS A 71 4.46 -25.36 -18.10
N GLY A 72 5.47 -24.51 -17.94
CA GLY A 72 5.33 -23.07 -17.78
C GLY A 72 5.15 -22.59 -16.33
N TYR A 73 5.46 -23.43 -15.34
CA TYR A 73 5.55 -22.97 -13.95
C TYR A 73 6.86 -22.19 -13.74
N THR A 74 6.77 -21.12 -12.98
CA THR A 74 7.92 -20.32 -12.51
C THR A 74 8.24 -20.73 -11.07
N ASP A 75 9.53 -20.94 -10.78
CA ASP A 75 10.00 -21.15 -9.41
C ASP A 75 10.08 -19.81 -8.68
N VAL A 76 9.32 -19.71 -7.60
CA VAL A 76 9.28 -18.54 -6.71
C VAL A 76 9.75 -18.89 -5.30
N SER A 77 10.41 -20.03 -5.11
CA SER A 77 10.84 -20.54 -3.80
C SER A 77 11.75 -19.55 -3.05
N TYR A 78 12.61 -18.85 -3.79
CA TYR A 78 13.55 -17.85 -3.25
C TYR A 78 12.87 -16.65 -2.61
N LEU A 79 11.58 -16.45 -2.90
CA LEU A 79 10.81 -15.34 -2.38
C LEU A 79 10.14 -15.65 -1.04
N PHE A 80 9.97 -16.93 -0.70
CA PHE A 80 9.27 -17.33 0.51
C PHE A 80 10.26 -17.52 1.67
N ALA A 81 10.02 -16.75 2.74
CA ALA A 81 10.70 -16.98 4.01
C ALA A 81 10.11 -18.19 4.73
N ASP A 82 10.89 -18.80 5.63
CA ASP A 82 10.33 -19.70 6.61
C ASP A 82 9.27 -18.98 7.46
N LYS A 83 8.26 -19.75 7.95
CA LYS A 83 7.23 -19.20 8.84
C LYS A 83 7.88 -18.40 9.95
N ARG A 84 7.45 -17.15 10.09
CA ARG A 84 7.96 -16.25 11.14
C ARG A 84 7.25 -16.56 12.45
N GLU A 85 7.98 -16.40 13.55
CA GLU A 85 7.39 -16.46 14.88
C GLU A 85 6.31 -15.37 15.02
N GLU A 86 5.18 -15.76 15.65
CA GLU A 86 4.13 -14.80 15.97
C GLU A 86 4.67 -13.73 16.91
N ILE A 87 4.39 -12.47 16.57
CA ILE A 87 4.80 -11.35 17.38
C ILE A 87 3.95 -11.29 18.63
N ASN A 88 4.59 -11.27 19.77
CA ASN A 88 3.90 -11.06 21.06
C ASN A 88 3.47 -9.58 21.17
N LEU A 89 2.25 -9.26 20.71
CA LEU A 89 1.68 -7.93 20.81
C LEU A 89 0.91 -7.78 22.12
N CYS A 90 1.17 -6.69 22.82
CA CYS A 90 0.38 -6.27 23.97
C CYS A 90 -0.56 -5.10 23.61
N THR A 91 -1.53 -4.83 24.48
CA THR A 91 -2.42 -3.66 24.34
C THR A 91 -1.70 -2.37 24.77
N THR A 92 -2.20 -1.22 24.30
CA THR A 92 -1.73 0.09 24.76
C THR A 92 -2.26 0.45 26.14
N GLY A 93 -3.25 -0.28 26.65
CA GLY A 93 -3.98 0.02 27.87
C GLY A 93 -5.12 1.04 27.68
N ASN A 94 -5.28 1.59 26.47
CA ASN A 94 -6.39 2.48 26.13
C ASN A 94 -7.36 1.78 25.17
N VAL A 95 -8.56 1.48 25.65
CA VAL A 95 -9.59 0.72 24.90
C VAL A 95 -9.93 1.33 23.53
N TRP A 96 -9.87 2.66 23.40
CA TRP A 96 -10.20 3.35 22.16
C TRP A 96 -9.09 3.26 21.14
N ILE A 97 -7.82 3.36 21.58
CA ILE A 97 -6.64 3.21 20.73
C ILE A 97 -6.51 1.74 20.28
N ASP A 98 -6.65 0.80 21.22
CA ASP A 98 -6.64 -0.62 20.92
C ASP A 98 -7.76 -1.00 19.95
N GLY A 99 -8.96 -0.45 20.16
CA GLY A 99 -10.10 -0.63 19.27
C GLY A 99 -9.86 -0.04 17.86
N LEU A 100 -9.21 1.14 17.75
CA LEU A 100 -8.80 1.71 16.47
C LEU A 100 -7.82 0.79 15.74
N MET A 101 -6.71 0.43 16.39
CA MET A 101 -5.64 -0.34 15.77
C MET A 101 -6.12 -1.74 15.35
N ASN A 102 -6.94 -2.40 16.17
CA ASN A 102 -7.54 -3.68 15.84
C ASN A 102 -8.45 -3.59 14.60
N ARG A 103 -9.26 -2.52 14.47
CA ARG A 103 -10.09 -2.32 13.28
C ARG A 103 -9.25 -2.08 12.03
N LEU A 104 -8.22 -1.23 12.09
CA LEU A 104 -7.35 -0.95 10.96
C LEU A 104 -6.59 -2.21 10.51
N GLN A 105 -6.09 -3.01 11.45
CA GLN A 105 -5.50 -4.32 11.15
C GLN A 105 -6.51 -5.27 10.51
N GLY A 106 -7.73 -5.31 11.05
CA GLY A 106 -8.81 -6.13 10.51
C GLY A 106 -9.14 -5.79 9.06
N TYR A 107 -9.25 -4.51 8.72
CA TYR A 107 -9.49 -4.07 7.35
C TYR A 107 -8.34 -4.45 6.42
N ALA A 108 -7.10 -4.19 6.83
CA ALA A 108 -5.93 -4.51 6.02
C ALA A 108 -5.78 -6.03 5.83
N ARG A 109 -5.94 -6.83 6.89
CA ARG A 109 -5.90 -8.30 6.83
C ARG A 109 -7.01 -8.86 5.93
N SER A 110 -8.23 -8.36 6.05
CA SER A 110 -9.34 -8.77 5.19
C SER A 110 -9.07 -8.47 3.72
N SER A 111 -8.49 -7.31 3.42
CA SER A 111 -8.09 -6.94 2.06
C SER A 111 -6.99 -7.85 1.51
N VAL A 112 -5.95 -8.17 2.32
CA VAL A 112 -4.90 -9.14 1.93
C VAL A 112 -5.51 -10.49 1.62
N LEU A 113 -6.33 -11.05 2.51
CA LEU A 113 -6.96 -12.37 2.32
C LEU A 113 -7.94 -12.42 1.14
N ALA A 114 -8.58 -11.30 0.80
CA ALA A 114 -9.45 -11.20 -0.37
C ALA A 114 -8.68 -11.21 -1.69
N ASN A 115 -7.47 -10.64 -1.71
CA ASN A 115 -6.69 -10.42 -2.93
C ASN A 115 -5.54 -11.41 -3.13
N TYR A 116 -4.98 -11.97 -2.06
CA TYR A 116 -3.82 -12.85 -2.12
C TYR A 116 -4.13 -14.23 -1.56
N LEU A 117 -3.36 -15.22 -1.99
CA LEU A 117 -3.41 -16.58 -1.44
C LEU A 117 -2.58 -16.76 -0.19
N VAL A 118 -1.56 -15.94 -0.06
CA VAL A 118 -0.59 -15.98 1.02
C VAL A 118 -0.90 -14.88 2.02
N GLY A 119 -0.63 -15.16 3.29
CA GLY A 119 -0.66 -14.14 4.34
C GLY A 119 0.55 -13.23 4.26
N SER A 120 0.49 -12.08 4.91
CA SER A 120 1.62 -11.15 4.98
C SER A 120 2.81 -11.71 5.77
N ASP A 121 2.61 -12.73 6.60
CA ASP A 121 3.62 -13.49 7.33
C ASP A 121 4.47 -14.39 6.42
N GLU A 122 3.95 -14.74 5.25
CA GLU A 122 4.65 -15.53 4.24
C GLU A 122 5.36 -14.69 3.16
N VAL A 123 5.09 -13.36 3.08
CA VAL A 123 5.63 -12.45 2.07
C VAL A 123 6.89 -11.76 2.59
N THR A 124 7.94 -11.72 1.77
CA THR A 124 9.22 -11.10 2.09
C THR A 124 9.30 -9.65 1.58
N ALA A 125 10.24 -8.87 2.14
CA ALA A 125 10.56 -7.53 1.62
C ALA A 125 11.08 -7.59 0.17
N ALA A 126 11.77 -8.66 -0.22
CA ALA A 126 12.24 -8.86 -1.58
C ALA A 126 11.07 -9.03 -2.57
N GLN A 127 10.05 -9.82 -2.21
CA GLN A 127 8.81 -9.93 -3.02
C GLN A 127 8.10 -8.59 -3.18
N ILE A 128 8.00 -7.81 -2.09
CA ILE A 128 7.41 -6.46 -2.14
C ILE A 128 8.19 -5.57 -3.10
N ALA A 129 9.53 -5.55 -3.01
CA ALA A 129 10.37 -4.74 -3.88
C ALA A 129 10.24 -5.14 -5.35
N GLU A 130 10.25 -6.45 -5.65
CA GLU A 130 10.09 -6.97 -7.00
C GLU A 130 8.68 -6.68 -7.57
N ALA A 131 7.63 -6.89 -6.77
CA ALA A 131 6.26 -6.55 -7.17
C ALA A 131 6.10 -5.05 -7.45
N GLN A 132 6.70 -4.17 -6.62
CA GLN A 132 6.69 -2.73 -6.88
C GLN A 132 7.46 -2.37 -8.14
N GLY A 133 8.59 -3.02 -8.40
CA GLY A 133 9.34 -2.85 -9.64
C GLY A 133 8.48 -3.18 -10.86
N LEU A 134 7.78 -4.31 -10.85
CA LEU A 134 6.89 -4.72 -11.94
C LEU A 134 5.70 -3.77 -12.14
N ILE A 135 5.12 -3.25 -11.06
CA ILE A 135 4.06 -2.22 -11.18
C ILE A 135 4.62 -0.97 -11.84
N ASN A 136 5.81 -0.52 -11.46
CA ASN A 136 6.44 0.64 -12.07
C ASN A 136 6.75 0.39 -13.56
N GLU A 137 7.24 -0.83 -13.92
CA GLU A 137 7.50 -1.21 -15.30
C GLU A 137 6.21 -1.17 -16.15
N VAL A 138 5.11 -1.78 -15.69
CA VAL A 138 3.86 -1.80 -16.47
C VAL A 138 3.27 -0.41 -16.63
N ILE A 139 3.42 0.48 -15.63
CA ILE A 139 2.97 1.87 -15.73
C ILE A 139 3.84 2.63 -16.75
N THR A 140 5.15 2.45 -16.72
CA THR A 140 6.07 3.05 -17.69
C THR A 140 5.78 2.55 -19.11
N ASP A 141 5.56 1.26 -19.29
CA ASP A 141 5.17 0.68 -20.57
C ASP A 141 3.86 1.26 -21.09
N TYR A 142 2.87 1.46 -20.20
CA TYR A 142 1.62 2.12 -20.54
C TYR A 142 1.84 3.56 -21.01
N GLU A 143 2.67 4.34 -20.30
CA GLU A 143 3.02 5.73 -20.67
C GLU A 143 3.71 5.84 -22.03
N LEU A 144 4.56 4.86 -22.34
CA LEU A 144 5.27 4.78 -23.61
C LEU A 144 4.39 4.26 -24.76
N GLY A 145 3.10 3.99 -24.50
CA GLY A 145 2.17 3.48 -25.50
C GLY A 145 2.49 2.06 -25.98
N GLN A 146 3.11 1.25 -25.11
CA GLN A 146 3.41 -0.15 -25.42
C GLN A 146 2.14 -0.96 -25.68
N THR A 147 2.29 -2.09 -26.39
CA THR A 147 1.16 -2.92 -26.74
C THR A 147 0.50 -3.56 -25.52
N ARG A 148 -0.79 -3.86 -25.62
CA ARG A 148 -1.54 -4.60 -24.61
C ARG A 148 -0.86 -5.89 -24.18
N GLU A 149 -0.27 -6.61 -25.13
CA GLU A 149 0.46 -7.86 -24.88
C GLU A 149 1.70 -7.62 -24.02
N ALA A 150 2.37 -6.48 -24.18
CA ALA A 150 3.50 -6.08 -23.34
C ALA A 150 3.03 -5.82 -21.91
N LEU A 151 1.98 -5.01 -21.73
CA LEU A 151 1.39 -4.74 -20.41
C LEU A 151 0.94 -6.04 -19.72
N ASN A 152 0.24 -6.90 -20.44
CA ASN A 152 -0.26 -8.17 -19.89
C ASN A 152 0.88 -9.13 -19.49
N ARG A 153 2.01 -9.15 -20.20
CA ARG A 153 3.19 -9.93 -19.78
C ARG A 153 3.72 -9.48 -18.42
N GLN A 154 3.80 -8.17 -18.16
CA GLN A 154 4.25 -7.64 -16.88
C GLN A 154 3.23 -7.93 -15.75
N LEU A 155 1.93 -7.79 -16.04
CA LEU A 155 0.87 -8.13 -15.08
C LEU A 155 0.90 -9.61 -14.69
N ILE A 156 1.09 -10.51 -15.67
CA ILE A 156 1.23 -11.95 -15.39
C ILE A 156 2.44 -12.24 -14.50
N ARG A 157 3.57 -11.57 -14.71
CA ARG A 157 4.75 -11.68 -13.85
C ARG A 157 4.43 -11.17 -12.43
N LEU A 158 3.79 -10.01 -12.31
CA LEU A 158 3.36 -9.46 -11.02
C LEU A 158 2.51 -10.45 -10.22
N TYR A 159 1.55 -11.09 -10.87
CA TYR A 159 0.66 -12.07 -10.22
C TYR A 159 1.34 -13.38 -9.81
N ALA A 160 2.51 -13.65 -10.37
CA ALA A 160 3.33 -14.80 -9.98
C ALA A 160 4.24 -14.51 -8.78
N ILE A 161 4.66 -13.26 -8.56
CA ILE A 161 5.57 -12.88 -7.47
C ILE A 161 4.89 -13.01 -6.11
N ILE A 162 3.69 -12.43 -5.96
CA ILE A 162 2.84 -12.63 -4.78
C ILE A 162 1.52 -13.23 -5.29
N PRO A 163 1.27 -14.51 -5.03
CA PRO A 163 0.14 -15.23 -5.63
C PRO A 163 -1.20 -14.55 -5.38
N ARG A 164 -1.85 -14.14 -6.47
CA ARG A 164 -3.14 -13.45 -6.45
C ARG A 164 -4.32 -14.43 -6.44
N ARG A 165 -5.33 -14.10 -5.66
CA ARG A 165 -6.61 -14.83 -5.64
C ARG A 165 -7.45 -14.34 -6.82
N MET A 166 -7.47 -15.10 -7.91
CA MET A 166 -8.19 -14.77 -9.14
C MET A 166 -9.05 -15.95 -9.58
N THR A 167 -10.34 -15.75 -9.74
CA THR A 167 -11.24 -16.76 -10.32
C THR A 167 -11.00 -16.89 -11.82
N ASN A 168 -10.79 -15.77 -12.49
CA ASN A 168 -10.41 -15.71 -13.91
C ASN A 168 -9.30 -14.68 -14.11
N VAL A 169 -8.13 -15.15 -14.57
CA VAL A 169 -6.95 -14.30 -14.81
C VAL A 169 -7.26 -13.20 -15.82
N ARG A 170 -8.07 -13.48 -16.84
CA ARG A 170 -8.40 -12.52 -17.89
C ARG A 170 -9.06 -11.26 -17.36
N ASN A 171 -9.84 -11.37 -16.26
CA ASN A 171 -10.48 -10.20 -15.63
C ASN A 171 -9.46 -9.24 -14.97
N HIS A 172 -8.23 -9.67 -14.81
CA HIS A 172 -7.10 -8.90 -14.26
C HIS A 172 -6.08 -8.46 -15.33
N LEU A 173 -6.41 -8.66 -16.60
CA LEU A 173 -5.58 -8.27 -17.74
C LEU A 173 -6.27 -7.21 -18.57
N VAL A 174 -5.48 -6.41 -19.28
CA VAL A 174 -5.97 -5.42 -20.24
C VAL A 174 -6.69 -6.14 -21.38
N GLN A 175 -7.98 -5.84 -21.59
CA GLN A 175 -8.80 -6.44 -22.63
C GLN A 175 -8.67 -5.67 -23.96
N PRO A 176 -9.08 -6.27 -25.10
CA PRO A 176 -9.01 -5.62 -26.41
C PRO A 176 -9.81 -4.31 -26.49
N ASP A 177 -10.90 -4.22 -25.72
CA ASP A 177 -11.87 -3.12 -25.67
C ASP A 177 -11.65 -2.18 -24.47
N SER A 178 -10.58 -2.40 -23.68
CA SER A 178 -10.25 -1.52 -22.55
C SER A 178 -9.85 -0.14 -23.05
N ASP A 179 -10.57 0.88 -22.64
CA ASP A 179 -10.18 2.26 -22.84
C ASP A 179 -9.10 2.70 -21.84
N GLU A 180 -8.54 3.90 -22.03
CA GLU A 180 -7.50 4.45 -21.15
C GLU A 180 -7.95 4.56 -19.68
N ALA A 181 -9.21 4.91 -19.43
CA ALA A 181 -9.71 5.08 -18.07
C ALA A 181 -9.78 3.73 -17.34
N VAL A 182 -10.21 2.67 -18.03
CA VAL A 182 -10.23 1.29 -17.53
C VAL A 182 -8.82 0.82 -17.20
N ILE A 183 -7.84 1.04 -18.09
CA ILE A 183 -6.45 0.63 -17.87
C ILE A 183 -5.85 1.36 -16.68
N ARG A 184 -5.98 2.69 -16.63
CA ARG A 184 -5.49 3.51 -15.52
C ARG A 184 -6.06 3.06 -14.18
N ASN A 185 -7.35 2.80 -14.16
CA ASN A 185 -8.03 2.32 -12.95
C ASN A 185 -7.52 0.96 -12.50
N MET A 186 -7.35 0.01 -13.43
CA MET A 186 -6.82 -1.31 -13.13
C MET A 186 -5.42 -1.21 -12.51
N LEU A 187 -4.51 -0.43 -13.09
CA LEU A 187 -3.16 -0.24 -12.58
C LEU A 187 -3.16 0.46 -11.21
N ALA A 188 -4.04 1.44 -11.00
CA ALA A 188 -4.22 2.10 -9.70
C ALA A 188 -4.71 1.12 -8.62
N MET A 189 -5.60 0.19 -8.98
CA MET A 189 -6.08 -0.86 -8.06
C MET A 189 -4.98 -1.86 -7.72
N GLU A 190 -4.13 -2.26 -8.69
CA GLU A 190 -3.00 -3.14 -8.42
C GLU A 190 -2.01 -2.50 -7.45
N GLN A 191 -1.67 -1.22 -7.65
CA GLN A 191 -0.83 -0.49 -6.71
C GLN A 191 -1.46 -0.41 -5.31
N ALA A 192 -2.73 -0.04 -5.22
CA ALA A 192 -3.42 0.07 -3.94
C ALA A 192 -3.49 -1.28 -3.20
N THR A 193 -3.64 -2.37 -3.94
CA THR A 193 -3.65 -3.73 -3.38
C THR A 193 -2.26 -4.11 -2.84
N LEU A 194 -1.19 -3.76 -3.55
CA LEU A 194 0.18 -3.96 -3.08
C LEU A 194 0.47 -3.11 -1.85
N ASP A 195 0.02 -1.86 -1.80
CA ASP A 195 0.24 -0.95 -0.67
C ASP A 195 -0.32 -1.51 0.66
N VAL A 196 -1.46 -2.19 0.61
CA VAL A 196 -2.03 -2.88 1.78
C VAL A 196 -1.13 -4.04 2.22
N MET A 197 -0.62 -4.84 1.27
CA MET A 197 0.32 -5.93 1.58
C MET A 197 1.61 -5.38 2.18
N VAL A 198 2.17 -4.29 1.63
CA VAL A 198 3.37 -3.60 2.17
C VAL A 198 3.18 -3.25 3.63
N GLY A 199 2.06 -2.61 3.99
CA GLY A 199 1.78 -2.23 5.38
C GLY A 199 1.71 -3.44 6.32
N GLN A 200 1.12 -4.55 5.87
CA GLN A 200 1.04 -5.78 6.67
C GLN A 200 2.39 -6.48 6.81
N VAL A 201 3.20 -6.55 5.74
CA VAL A 201 4.54 -7.15 5.78
C VAL A 201 5.46 -6.38 6.73
N GLN A 202 5.40 -5.05 6.72
CA GLN A 202 6.19 -4.23 7.64
C GLN A 202 5.80 -4.44 9.11
N MET A 203 4.52 -4.68 9.37
CA MET A 203 4.06 -5.08 10.70
C MET A 203 4.72 -6.38 11.18
N ASN A 204 5.05 -7.30 10.28
CA ASN A 204 5.64 -8.58 10.61
C ASN A 204 7.18 -8.54 10.70
N HIS A 205 7.84 -7.49 10.17
CA HIS A 205 9.29 -7.47 9.97
C HIS A 205 10.15 -7.11 11.18
N ASN A 206 9.63 -6.53 12.23
CA ASN A 206 10.47 -5.99 13.33
C ASN A 206 10.23 -6.71 14.65
N THR A 207 10.81 -7.89 14.85
CA THR A 207 10.92 -8.46 16.19
C THR A 207 12.11 -9.40 16.33
N SER A 208 13.21 -8.85 16.81
CA SER A 208 14.26 -9.63 17.51
C SER A 208 14.21 -9.43 19.03
N ASP A 209 13.29 -8.61 19.55
CA ASP A 209 13.25 -8.29 20.97
C ASP A 209 12.23 -9.15 21.72
N ALA A 210 12.71 -9.82 22.77
CA ALA A 210 11.94 -10.70 23.65
C ALA A 210 10.85 -9.98 24.48
N LYS A 211 10.67 -8.65 24.33
CA LYS A 211 9.68 -7.87 25.07
C LYS A 211 8.41 -7.69 24.26
N PRO A 212 7.21 -7.89 24.87
CA PRO A 212 5.96 -7.58 24.21
C PRO A 212 5.89 -6.07 23.90
N VAL A 213 5.55 -5.72 22.67
CA VAL A 213 5.37 -4.33 22.21
C VAL A 213 3.95 -4.16 21.68
N ASN A 214 3.35 -2.98 21.86
CA ASN A 214 2.07 -2.71 21.24
C ASN A 214 2.23 -2.26 19.77
N VAL A 215 1.12 -2.32 19.03
CA VAL A 215 1.12 -1.98 17.60
C VAL A 215 1.59 -0.54 17.33
N CYS A 216 1.24 0.41 18.22
CA CYS A 216 1.67 1.79 18.06
C CYS A 216 3.18 1.94 18.22
N GLU A 217 3.78 1.32 19.23
CA GLU A 217 5.23 1.32 19.42
C GLU A 217 5.95 0.71 18.22
N LYS A 218 5.43 -0.42 17.72
CA LYS A 218 5.99 -1.11 16.56
C LYS A 218 6.00 -0.24 15.30
N LEU A 219 4.94 0.55 15.11
CA LEU A 219 4.84 1.50 14.00
C LEU A 219 5.52 2.85 14.28
N GLY A 220 6.12 3.05 15.44
CA GLY A 220 6.73 4.33 15.82
C GLY A 220 5.70 5.45 16.04
N LEU A 221 4.48 5.08 16.44
CA LEU A 221 3.33 5.96 16.65
C LEU A 221 3.16 6.32 18.12
N GLU A 222 2.79 7.57 18.36
CA GLU A 222 2.17 8.05 19.58
C GLU A 222 0.74 8.48 19.25
N ILE A 223 -0.25 7.85 19.87
CA ILE A 223 -1.66 8.12 19.64
C ILE A 223 -2.32 8.50 20.96
N ARG A 224 -3.13 9.56 20.94
CA ARG A 224 -3.94 10.01 22.07
C ARG A 224 -5.37 10.27 21.63
N VAL A 225 -6.34 9.96 22.47
CA VAL A 225 -7.72 10.38 22.24
C VAL A 225 -7.83 11.87 22.53
N VAL A 226 -8.41 12.63 21.63
CA VAL A 226 -8.62 14.08 21.80
C VAL A 226 -9.87 14.29 22.62
N GLU A 227 -9.70 14.89 23.81
CA GLU A 227 -10.78 15.28 24.74
C GLU A 227 -10.89 16.80 24.89
N ASP A 228 -9.90 17.55 24.39
CA ASP A 228 -9.89 19.01 24.43
C ASP A 228 -11.04 19.59 23.59
N ALA A 229 -11.92 20.31 24.28
CA ALA A 229 -13.13 20.91 23.70
C ALA A 229 -12.80 21.93 22.59
N THR A 230 -11.69 22.66 22.73
CA THR A 230 -11.25 23.68 21.75
C THR A 230 -10.80 23.02 20.47
N VAL A 231 -9.95 21.99 20.58
CA VAL A 231 -9.50 21.19 19.42
C VAL A 231 -10.68 20.52 18.73
N MET A 232 -11.59 19.93 19.51
CA MET A 232 -12.81 19.31 18.99
C MET A 232 -13.70 20.31 18.24
N ALA A 233 -13.86 21.53 18.76
CA ALA A 233 -14.61 22.59 18.10
C ALA A 233 -13.96 23.04 16.78
N GLN A 234 -12.63 23.17 16.76
CA GLN A 234 -11.88 23.51 15.54
C GLN A 234 -12.03 22.46 14.45
N ILE A 235 -11.96 21.17 14.82
CA ILE A 235 -12.13 20.06 13.87
C ILE A 235 -13.58 20.02 13.34
N ARG A 236 -14.59 20.20 14.23
CA ARG A 236 -16.00 20.29 13.80
C ARG A 236 -16.22 21.46 12.83
N ALA A 237 -15.63 22.61 13.09
CA ALA A 237 -15.72 23.75 12.18
C ALA A 237 -15.14 23.44 10.80
N LYS A 238 -14.00 22.73 10.73
CA LYS A 238 -13.42 22.25 9.47
C LYS A 238 -14.26 21.18 8.76
N MET A 239 -15.06 20.41 9.50
CA MET A 239 -16.00 19.42 8.94
C MET A 239 -17.30 20.06 8.43
N GLN A 240 -17.58 21.31 8.83
CA GLN A 240 -18.79 22.05 8.44
C GLN A 240 -20.08 21.26 8.76
N HIS A 241 -21.01 21.17 7.81
CA HIS A 241 -22.27 20.44 7.96
C HIS A 241 -22.10 18.91 8.16
N HIS A 242 -20.89 18.38 7.95
CA HIS A 242 -20.56 16.99 8.21
C HIS A 242 -20.13 16.70 9.65
N ALA A 243 -20.08 17.69 10.52
CA ALA A 243 -19.61 17.54 11.92
C ALA A 243 -20.36 16.45 12.71
N LYS A 244 -21.63 16.20 12.37
CA LYS A 244 -22.45 15.13 12.96
C LYS A 244 -21.93 13.71 12.68
N LYS A 245 -21.12 13.53 11.63
CA LYS A 245 -20.50 12.24 11.29
C LYS A 245 -19.30 11.92 12.19
N MET A 246 -18.77 12.86 12.93
CA MET A 246 -17.59 12.66 13.78
C MET A 246 -17.90 11.76 14.96
N VAL A 247 -17.25 10.62 15.01
CA VAL A 247 -17.35 9.65 16.10
C VAL A 247 -16.28 9.92 17.15
N ARG A 248 -15.02 10.03 16.71
CA ARG A 248 -13.86 10.21 17.59
C ARG A 248 -12.71 10.88 16.85
N VAL A 249 -11.87 11.55 17.61
CA VAL A 249 -10.64 12.17 17.11
C VAL A 249 -9.47 11.60 17.88
N PHE A 250 -8.43 11.21 17.14
CA PHE A 250 -7.15 10.77 17.66
C PHE A 250 -6.08 11.78 17.23
N GLU A 251 -5.32 12.29 18.18
CA GLU A 251 -4.07 12.97 17.89
C GLU A 251 -3.02 11.91 17.59
N VAL A 252 -2.34 12.05 16.46
CA VAL A 252 -1.38 11.05 15.96
C VAL A 252 -0.05 11.71 15.68
N THR A 253 1.01 11.17 16.24
CA THR A 253 2.38 11.58 15.95
C THR A 253 3.18 10.34 15.54
N HIS A 254 3.77 10.37 14.36
CA HIS A 254 4.79 9.41 13.97
C HIS A 254 6.16 10.07 14.17
N ARG A 255 6.99 9.52 15.07
CA ARG A 255 8.24 10.16 15.52
C ARG A 255 9.18 10.54 14.38
N GLN A 256 9.40 9.62 13.44
CA GLN A 256 10.32 9.87 12.32
C GLN A 256 9.75 10.88 11.32
N HIS A 257 8.44 10.78 10.99
CA HIS A 257 7.79 11.71 10.04
C HIS A 257 7.74 13.11 10.61
N ARG A 258 7.40 13.26 11.90
CA ARG A 258 7.41 14.55 12.60
C ARG A 258 8.81 15.17 12.57
N ARG A 259 9.86 14.39 12.83
CA ARG A 259 11.25 14.86 12.76
C ARG A 259 11.64 15.29 11.35
N ARG A 260 11.30 14.50 10.32
CA ARG A 260 11.55 14.86 8.91
C ARG A 260 10.86 16.17 8.54
N PHE A 261 9.60 16.33 8.94
CA PHE A 261 8.81 17.53 8.70
C PHE A 261 9.43 18.76 9.39
N GLN A 262 9.81 18.66 10.65
CA GLN A 262 10.46 19.75 11.38
C GLN A 262 11.79 20.15 10.75
N ASN A 263 12.62 19.19 10.38
CA ASN A 263 13.89 19.45 9.68
C ASN A 263 13.64 20.15 8.34
N HIS A 264 12.62 19.72 7.59
CA HIS A 264 12.24 20.37 6.34
C HIS A 264 11.78 21.82 6.56
N LEU A 265 10.93 22.09 7.54
CA LEU A 265 10.49 23.44 7.87
C LEU A 265 11.65 24.34 8.28
N HIS A 266 12.59 23.81 9.08
CA HIS A 266 13.74 24.58 9.53
C HIS A 266 14.62 25.08 8.37
N THR A 267 14.67 24.34 7.26
CA THR A 267 15.43 24.72 6.05
C THR A 267 14.63 25.55 5.06
N ALA A 268 13.31 25.65 5.24
CA ALA A 268 12.43 26.37 4.32
C ALA A 268 12.51 27.89 4.54
N THR A 269 12.59 28.66 3.44
CA THR A 269 12.59 30.12 3.49
C THR A 269 11.24 30.69 3.93
N ASN A 270 10.14 30.07 3.50
CA ASN A 270 8.78 30.38 3.91
C ASN A 270 8.20 29.18 4.65
N GLN A 271 8.02 29.29 5.97
CA GLN A 271 7.56 28.20 6.85
C GLN A 271 6.04 28.11 6.97
N LYS A 272 5.28 28.70 6.05
CA LYS A 272 3.82 28.66 6.08
C LYS A 272 3.33 27.22 6.02
N THR A 273 2.54 26.82 7.03
CA THR A 273 1.84 25.53 7.07
C THR A 273 0.34 25.72 7.08
N GLU A 274 -0.37 24.71 6.60
CA GLU A 274 -1.84 24.65 6.65
C GLU A 274 -2.28 23.27 7.17
N LEU A 275 -3.42 23.25 7.86
CA LEU A 275 -4.04 22.02 8.34
C LEU A 275 -5.07 21.56 7.30
N LEU A 276 -4.73 20.52 6.54
CA LEU A 276 -5.46 20.06 5.36
C LEU A 276 -5.94 18.63 5.48
N TRP A 277 -7.04 18.32 4.81
CA TRP A 277 -7.66 17.00 4.80
C TRP A 277 -6.98 16.05 3.81
N HIS A 278 -6.86 14.79 4.23
CA HIS A 278 -6.55 13.66 3.35
C HIS A 278 -7.49 12.50 3.67
N GLY A 279 -8.05 11.89 2.61
CA GLY A 279 -8.93 10.73 2.71
C GLY A 279 -8.32 9.52 2.04
N SER A 280 -8.52 8.34 2.63
CA SER A 280 -8.12 7.06 2.05
C SER A 280 -9.07 5.96 2.48
N ARG A 281 -8.98 4.79 1.83
CA ARG A 281 -9.75 3.61 2.21
C ARG A 281 -9.27 3.05 3.54
N ASN A 282 -10.17 2.38 4.27
CA ASN A 282 -9.88 1.88 5.62
C ASN A 282 -8.67 0.94 5.67
N GLU A 283 -8.52 0.09 4.68
CA GLU A 283 -7.42 -0.89 4.58
C GLU A 283 -6.04 -0.26 4.38
N ASN A 284 -5.98 0.98 3.89
CA ASN A 284 -4.72 1.69 3.67
C ASN A 284 -4.17 2.39 4.92
N TRP A 285 -5.03 2.68 5.90
CA TRP A 285 -4.63 3.53 7.03
C TRP A 285 -3.52 2.94 7.87
N LEU A 286 -3.46 1.61 8.01
CA LEU A 286 -2.36 1.00 8.76
C LEU A 286 -1.01 1.27 8.08
N SER A 287 -0.95 1.13 6.74
CA SER A 287 0.24 1.46 5.95
C SER A 287 0.57 2.96 6.00
N ILE A 288 -0.45 3.82 5.89
CA ILE A 288 -0.28 5.28 5.93
C ILE A 288 0.24 5.74 7.31
N LEU A 289 -0.25 5.16 8.40
CA LEU A 289 0.21 5.48 9.75
C LEU A 289 1.68 5.06 9.94
N GLY A 290 2.09 3.90 9.44
CA GLY A 290 3.46 3.40 9.59
C GLY A 290 4.46 4.04 8.62
N ASN A 291 4.08 4.28 7.38
CA ASN A 291 4.99 4.74 6.32
C ASN A 291 4.84 6.21 5.95
N GLY A 292 3.74 6.82 6.34
CA GLY A 292 3.31 8.11 5.82
C GLY A 292 2.68 8.03 4.44
N LEU A 293 2.40 9.20 3.88
CA LEU A 293 2.02 9.32 2.48
C LEU A 293 3.29 9.24 1.61
N VAL A 294 3.30 8.32 0.65
CA VAL A 294 4.47 8.05 -0.19
C VAL A 294 4.26 8.65 -1.57
N LEU A 295 5.28 9.36 -2.06
CA LEU A 295 5.35 9.82 -3.43
C LEU A 295 5.63 8.64 -4.36
N ARG A 296 4.78 8.48 -5.36
CA ARG A 296 4.93 7.44 -6.39
C ARG A 296 4.85 8.09 -7.77
N PRO A 297 5.98 8.53 -8.33
CA PRO A 297 6.00 9.23 -9.62
C PRO A 297 5.31 8.44 -10.73
N ALA A 298 5.61 7.15 -10.85
CA ALA A 298 4.97 6.27 -11.83
C ALA A 298 3.43 6.22 -11.72
N ASN A 299 2.87 6.37 -10.51
CA ASN A 299 1.43 6.27 -10.30
C ASN A 299 0.65 7.56 -10.59
N ALA A 300 1.32 8.69 -10.79
CA ALA A 300 0.63 9.96 -11.01
C ALA A 300 -0.24 9.93 -12.27
N ILE A 301 0.21 9.26 -13.31
CA ILE A 301 -0.51 9.12 -14.58
C ILE A 301 -1.74 8.23 -14.44
N ILE A 302 -1.61 7.09 -13.77
CA ILE A 302 -2.72 6.14 -13.61
C ILE A 302 -3.81 6.65 -12.65
N THR A 303 -3.47 7.51 -11.69
CA THR A 303 -4.43 8.04 -10.72
C THR A 303 -5.17 9.28 -11.18
N GLY A 304 -4.94 9.73 -12.42
CA GLY A 304 -5.56 10.94 -12.97
C GLY A 304 -5.16 12.23 -12.24
N LYS A 305 -3.97 12.27 -11.65
CA LYS A 305 -3.44 13.42 -10.92
C LYS A 305 -3.13 14.56 -11.86
N MET A 306 -4.02 15.53 -11.94
CA MET A 306 -3.95 16.66 -12.86
C MET A 306 -2.73 17.57 -12.66
N PHE A 307 -2.13 17.55 -11.47
CA PHE A 307 -1.04 18.44 -11.09
C PHE A 307 0.25 17.68 -10.76
N GLY A 308 0.52 16.59 -11.48
CA GLY A 308 1.78 15.85 -11.45
C GLY A 308 2.02 15.00 -10.20
N TYR A 309 3.28 14.76 -9.90
CA TYR A 309 3.77 13.70 -9.01
C TYR A 309 3.79 14.11 -7.53
N GLY A 310 2.65 14.58 -7.00
CA GLY A 310 2.55 15.11 -5.66
C GLY A 310 1.69 14.32 -4.70
N LEU A 311 1.73 14.71 -3.42
CA LEU A 311 0.78 14.36 -2.38
C LEU A 311 -0.33 15.40 -2.39
N TYR A 312 -1.58 14.93 -2.43
CA TYR A 312 -2.77 15.75 -2.62
C TYR A 312 -3.55 15.90 -1.31
N PHE A 313 -3.92 17.13 -1.01
CA PHE A 313 -4.70 17.49 0.16
C PHE A 313 -5.85 18.41 -0.22
N ALA A 314 -6.85 18.53 0.65
CA ALA A 314 -8.01 19.39 0.46
C ALA A 314 -8.26 20.28 1.68
N ASP A 315 -8.79 21.46 1.46
CA ASP A 315 -9.34 22.33 2.50
C ASP A 315 -10.79 21.94 2.88
N HIS A 316 -11.50 21.26 1.97
CA HIS A 316 -12.87 20.79 2.14
C HIS A 316 -12.95 19.33 2.57
N PHE A 317 -13.64 19.09 3.69
CA PHE A 317 -13.88 17.74 4.24
C PHE A 317 -14.56 16.81 3.24
N GLN A 318 -15.61 17.28 2.55
CA GLN A 318 -16.37 16.46 1.58
C GLN A 318 -15.49 15.87 0.48
N LYS A 319 -14.51 16.64 -0.01
CA LYS A 319 -13.60 16.15 -1.04
C LYS A 319 -12.82 14.92 -0.55
N SER A 320 -12.25 14.99 0.64
CA SER A 320 -11.52 13.87 1.24
C SER A 320 -12.43 12.72 1.66
N LEU A 321 -13.67 13.01 2.08
CA LEU A 321 -14.67 12.00 2.40
C LEU A 321 -14.98 11.10 1.20
N ASN A 322 -14.98 11.62 -0.01
CA ASN A 322 -15.23 10.86 -1.24
C ASN A 322 -14.17 9.77 -1.52
N TYR A 323 -12.99 9.89 -0.90
CA TYR A 323 -11.92 8.88 -0.99
C TYR A 323 -11.93 7.90 0.18
N SER A 324 -12.83 8.07 1.15
CA SER A 324 -12.96 7.17 2.30
C SER A 324 -13.89 5.99 2.01
N SER A 325 -13.72 4.91 2.78
CA SER A 325 -14.60 3.73 2.68
C SER A 325 -16.04 4.02 3.09
N LEU A 326 -16.32 5.11 3.83
CA LEU A 326 -17.66 5.51 4.24
C LEU A 326 -18.55 5.96 3.07
N SER A 327 -17.96 6.64 2.07
CA SER A 327 -18.71 7.14 0.91
C SER A 327 -18.81 6.12 -0.21
N GLY A 328 -18.11 4.98 -0.11
CA GLY A 328 -17.88 4.09 -1.23
C GLY A 328 -17.07 4.86 -2.27
N ALA A 329 -15.74 4.81 -2.20
CA ALA A 329 -14.92 5.43 -3.22
C ALA A 329 -15.42 4.97 -4.60
N PHE A 330 -15.36 5.83 -5.60
CA PHE A 330 -15.78 5.55 -6.98
C PHE A 330 -15.26 4.19 -7.50
N TRP A 331 -14.22 3.68 -6.86
CA TRP A 331 -13.48 2.47 -7.20
C TRP A 331 -13.74 1.25 -6.30
N THR A 332 -14.53 1.39 -5.22
CA THR A 332 -14.85 0.29 -4.29
C THR A 332 -16.35 0.14 -4.17
N GLY A 333 -16.88 -0.97 -4.60
CA GLY A 333 -18.33 -1.25 -4.66
C GLY A 333 -19.02 -1.45 -3.30
N GLY A 334 -18.41 -1.06 -2.17
CA GLY A 334 -18.95 -1.24 -0.83
C GLY A 334 -18.90 0.04 0.01
N ARG A 335 -19.95 0.28 0.80
CA ARG A 335 -19.97 1.28 1.85
C ARG A 335 -19.69 0.62 3.18
N ALA A 336 -18.62 1.07 3.86
CA ALA A 336 -18.37 0.67 5.22
C ALA A 336 -19.21 1.51 6.19
N ASP A 337 -19.56 0.95 7.37
CA ASP A 337 -20.29 1.70 8.42
C ASP A 337 -19.45 2.81 9.01
N ARG A 338 -18.14 2.71 8.90
CA ARG A 338 -17.15 3.66 9.40
C ARG A 338 -16.10 3.97 8.36
N GLY A 339 -15.58 5.20 8.42
CA GLY A 339 -14.46 5.66 7.62
C GLY A 339 -13.47 6.44 8.47
N TYR A 340 -12.30 6.67 7.92
CA TYR A 340 -11.26 7.46 8.55
C TYR A 340 -10.78 8.53 7.58
N LEU A 341 -10.54 9.73 8.11
CA LEU A 341 -9.91 10.84 7.41
C LEU A 341 -8.84 11.43 8.32
N ALA A 342 -7.78 11.96 7.73
CA ALA A 342 -6.76 12.63 8.51
C ALA A 342 -6.67 14.12 8.22
N LEU A 343 -6.32 14.89 9.23
CA LEU A 343 -5.79 16.24 9.11
C LEU A 343 -4.27 16.16 9.20
N TYR A 344 -3.63 16.65 8.15
CA TYR A 344 -2.20 16.78 8.05
C TYR A 344 -1.77 18.23 8.26
N GLU A 345 -0.69 18.43 8.98
CA GLU A 345 0.07 19.67 8.91
C GLU A 345 0.93 19.63 7.65
N VAL A 346 0.67 20.56 6.72
CA VAL A 346 1.27 20.56 5.38
C VAL A 346 2.03 21.87 5.19
N HIS A 347 3.31 21.79 4.86
CA HIS A 347 4.10 22.94 4.46
C HIS A 347 3.71 23.35 3.04
N THR A 348 2.95 24.43 2.93
CA THR A 348 2.51 25.02 1.65
C THR A 348 3.48 26.08 1.15
N GLY A 349 4.19 26.77 2.04
CA GLY A 349 5.20 27.77 1.70
C GLY A 349 4.70 28.78 0.68
N ASN A 350 5.47 29.01 -0.38
CA ASN A 350 5.09 29.82 -1.54
C ASN A 350 4.36 28.93 -2.54
N ALA A 351 3.04 29.04 -2.62
CA ALA A 351 2.22 28.20 -3.49
C ALA A 351 2.08 28.78 -4.91
N LEU A 352 2.29 27.95 -5.92
CA LEU A 352 1.90 28.24 -7.30
C LEU A 352 0.37 28.12 -7.43
N THR A 353 -0.31 29.23 -7.64
CA THR A 353 -1.77 29.21 -7.84
C THR A 353 -2.11 28.86 -9.29
N ILE A 354 -2.82 27.77 -9.50
CA ILE A 354 -3.35 27.34 -10.80
C ILE A 354 -4.88 27.43 -10.74
N ARG A 355 -5.46 28.26 -11.62
CA ARG A 355 -6.92 28.46 -11.70
C ARG A 355 -7.57 27.58 -12.74
N GLN A 356 -6.82 27.20 -13.78
CA GLN A 356 -7.26 26.36 -14.88
C GLN A 356 -6.13 25.39 -15.24
N HIS A 357 -6.47 24.13 -15.40
CA HIS A 357 -5.52 23.09 -15.78
C HIS A 357 -4.99 23.32 -17.20
N LYS A 358 -3.71 23.00 -17.39
CA LYS A 358 -3.02 23.03 -18.69
C LYS A 358 -2.18 21.77 -18.84
N PRO A 359 -1.87 21.31 -20.06
CA PRO A 359 -1.14 20.05 -20.28
C PRO A 359 0.20 19.94 -19.53
N TRP A 360 0.90 21.07 -19.31
CA TRP A 360 2.15 21.06 -18.54
C TRP A 360 1.95 20.74 -17.05
N CYS A 361 0.75 20.91 -16.51
CA CYS A 361 0.44 20.62 -15.10
C CYS A 361 0.65 19.15 -14.75
N TYR A 362 0.39 18.23 -15.69
CA TYR A 362 0.63 16.79 -15.49
C TYR A 362 2.09 16.44 -15.22
N LYS A 363 3.02 17.31 -15.62
CA LYS A 363 4.46 17.10 -15.51
C LYS A 363 5.09 17.80 -14.30
N LEU A 364 4.27 18.34 -13.39
CA LEU A 364 4.77 19.01 -12.18
C LEU A 364 5.43 18.02 -11.22
N ASP A 365 6.57 18.43 -10.70
CA ASP A 365 7.36 17.73 -9.70
C ASP A 365 8.18 18.73 -8.86
N ALA A 366 8.95 18.22 -7.90
CA ALA A 366 9.77 19.04 -7.02
C ALA A 366 10.82 19.90 -7.79
N GLU A 367 11.44 19.34 -8.84
CA GLU A 367 12.46 20.05 -9.64
C GLU A 367 11.85 21.18 -10.44
N LYS A 368 10.72 20.92 -11.10
CA LYS A 368 10.03 21.94 -11.91
C LYS A 368 9.55 23.11 -11.07
N LEU A 369 9.08 22.85 -9.84
CA LEU A 369 8.69 23.93 -8.93
C LEU A 369 9.88 24.80 -8.49
N LYS A 370 11.07 24.23 -8.39
CA LYS A 370 12.31 24.94 -8.04
C LYS A 370 13.02 25.56 -9.25
N SER A 371 12.68 25.13 -10.46
CA SER A 371 13.28 25.65 -11.69
C SER A 371 12.76 27.03 -12.03
N ARG A 372 13.69 27.97 -12.29
CA ARG A 372 13.34 29.31 -12.78
C ARG A 372 13.04 29.34 -14.29
N GLY A 373 13.16 28.22 -14.99
CA GLY A 373 12.91 28.14 -16.43
C GLY A 373 11.45 28.34 -16.79
N LEU A 374 10.62 27.32 -16.55
CA LEU A 374 9.21 27.34 -16.93
C LEU A 374 8.38 28.35 -16.10
N LEU A 375 8.63 28.43 -14.79
CA LEU A 375 7.78 29.15 -13.84
C LEU A 375 8.29 30.53 -13.45
N ARG A 376 9.49 30.94 -13.91
CA ARG A 376 10.17 32.23 -13.60
C ARG A 376 10.44 32.49 -12.11
N ARG A 377 9.79 31.76 -11.18
CA ARG A 377 9.93 31.83 -9.72
C ARG A 377 10.00 30.44 -9.15
N GLN A 378 10.50 30.34 -7.93
CA GLN A 378 10.51 29.09 -7.18
C GLN A 378 9.27 29.01 -6.29
N TYR A 379 8.67 27.82 -6.24
CA TYR A 379 7.51 27.54 -5.44
C TYR A 379 7.76 26.29 -4.57
N ASP A 380 7.04 26.21 -3.46
CA ASP A 380 7.12 25.08 -2.52
C ASP A 380 5.99 24.08 -2.74
N SER A 381 4.86 24.54 -3.26
CA SER A 381 3.65 23.74 -3.46
C SER A 381 2.82 24.26 -4.63
N VAL A 382 1.76 23.54 -4.97
CA VAL A 382 0.71 23.99 -5.88
C VAL A 382 -0.59 24.18 -5.11
N PHE A 383 -1.26 25.30 -5.35
CA PHE A 383 -2.65 25.56 -4.98
C PHE A 383 -3.51 25.54 -6.23
N ALA A 384 -4.17 24.43 -6.50
CA ALA A 384 -5.11 24.30 -7.61
C ALA A 384 -6.50 24.75 -7.14
N LYS A 385 -6.95 25.91 -7.69
CA LYS A 385 -8.19 26.54 -7.26
C LYS A 385 -9.40 25.88 -7.90
N GLY A 386 -10.40 25.52 -7.07
CA GLY A 386 -11.70 25.07 -7.54
C GLY A 386 -12.49 26.15 -8.28
N GLY A 387 -13.52 25.73 -8.98
CA GLY A 387 -14.46 26.60 -9.70
C GLY A 387 -14.30 26.59 -11.23
N ALA A 388 -13.32 25.84 -11.77
CA ALA A 388 -13.18 25.60 -13.21
C ALA A 388 -13.08 24.09 -13.46
N ASP A 389 -11.85 23.56 -13.59
CA ASP A 389 -11.64 22.12 -13.84
C ASP A 389 -11.84 21.25 -12.57
N LEU A 390 -11.75 21.87 -11.40
CA LEU A 390 -11.96 21.23 -10.10
C LEU A 390 -13.21 21.80 -9.42
N VAL A 391 -13.99 20.94 -8.79
CA VAL A 391 -15.12 21.36 -7.93
C VAL A 391 -14.61 22.05 -6.67
N ASN A 392 -13.58 21.48 -6.03
CA ASN A 392 -12.98 21.97 -4.79
C ASN A 392 -11.50 22.25 -4.98
N ASN A 393 -10.92 23.06 -4.11
CA ASN A 393 -9.49 23.32 -4.09
C ASN A 393 -8.68 22.05 -3.83
N GLU A 394 -7.44 22.03 -4.37
CA GLU A 394 -6.43 21.03 -4.05
C GLU A 394 -5.11 21.72 -3.69
N PHE A 395 -4.44 21.16 -2.71
CA PHE A 395 -3.08 21.52 -2.31
C PHE A 395 -2.16 20.35 -2.62
N ILE A 396 -1.13 20.59 -3.36
CA ILE A 396 -0.22 19.52 -3.81
C ILE A 396 1.20 19.88 -3.37
N VAL A 397 1.86 18.95 -2.67
CA VAL A 397 3.26 19.04 -2.28
C VAL A 397 4.06 17.91 -2.91
N TYR A 398 5.34 18.12 -3.15
CA TYR A 398 6.18 17.24 -3.96
C TYR A 398 7.37 16.68 -3.20
N ASN A 399 7.32 16.73 -1.87
CA ASN A 399 8.27 16.09 -0.99
C ASN A 399 7.51 15.50 0.21
N GLU A 400 7.75 14.24 0.53
CA GLU A 400 7.10 13.56 1.66
C GLU A 400 7.36 14.27 2.99
N ALA A 401 8.53 14.91 3.14
CA ALA A 401 8.86 15.71 4.30
C ALA A 401 8.02 17.00 4.46
N GLN A 402 7.24 17.39 3.43
CA GLN A 402 6.35 18.55 3.50
C GLN A 402 5.05 18.27 4.26
N SER A 403 4.80 17.05 4.72
CA SER A 403 3.57 16.75 5.44
C SER A 403 3.81 15.82 6.62
N THR A 404 3.01 16.00 7.67
CA THR A 404 2.97 15.09 8.82
C THR A 404 1.53 14.98 9.30
N ILE A 405 1.11 13.76 9.66
CA ILE A 405 -0.22 13.55 10.24
C ILE A 405 -0.31 14.23 11.61
N LYS A 406 -1.46 14.85 11.88
CA LYS A 406 -1.75 15.47 13.17
C LYS A 406 -2.97 14.87 13.85
N TYR A 407 -4.05 14.67 13.11
CA TYR A 407 -5.26 14.05 13.63
C TYR A 407 -5.78 12.99 12.69
N LEU A 408 -6.26 11.88 13.25
CA LEU A 408 -7.07 10.89 12.56
C LEU A 408 -8.49 10.95 13.11
N ILE A 409 -9.46 11.15 12.22
CA ILE A 409 -10.86 11.34 12.58
C ILE A 409 -11.65 10.11 12.15
N GLU A 410 -12.26 9.43 13.11
CA GLU A 410 -13.22 8.35 12.87
C GLU A 410 -14.59 8.97 12.57
N VAL A 411 -15.19 8.56 11.47
CA VAL A 411 -16.50 9.03 11.02
C VAL A 411 -17.45 7.88 10.77
N ALA A 412 -18.75 8.12 10.94
CA ALA A 412 -19.82 7.17 10.64
C ALA A 412 -20.99 7.88 9.92
N HIS A 413 -21.97 7.12 9.46
CA HIS A 413 -23.18 7.63 8.82
C HIS A 413 -24.09 8.40 9.77
#